data_68d84c75e9fc2da748c4473a1a61a123
#
_entry.id   68d84c75e9fc2da748c4473a1a61a123
#
_cell.length_a   1.000
_cell.length_b   1.000
_cell.length_c   1.000
_cell.angle_alpha   90.00
_cell.angle_beta   90.00
_cell.angle_gamma   90.00
#
_symmetry.space_group_name_H-M   'P 1'
#
loop_
_entity.id
_entity.type
_entity.pdbx_description
1 polymer ?
#
loop_
_entity_poly.entity_id
_entity_poly.type
_entity_poly.pdbx_seq_one_letter_code
_entity_poly.pdbx_strand_id
1 'polypeptide(L)'
;MTSLDIDLVLVPVDGSEASHEAVDYAIEIAREYGATVHALYVLDESVVRALETGEIDEDDVAADTESFTESVAERAEAVGVAHSNSIAYGFSTQVKTVHPGSVVLDTAEELEADFVVVPREPVTGNPGEVLAKAAEYVLLYASQPVLSV
;
A
#
# COMPACT_ATOMS: atom_id res chain seq x y z
N MET A 1 -18.10 2.26 27.28
CA MET A 1 -17.60 2.67 25.97
C MET A 1 -16.49 1.73 25.52
N THR A 2 -16.67 1.12 24.39
CA THR A 2 -15.64 0.23 23.86
C THR A 2 -14.58 1.05 23.15
N SER A 3 -13.32 0.88 23.54
CA SER A 3 -12.22 1.47 22.81
C SER A 3 -12.03 0.70 21.49
N LEU A 4 -11.61 1.41 20.46
CA LEU A 4 -11.28 0.77 19.18
C LEU A 4 -9.94 0.04 19.33
N ASP A 5 -9.94 -1.24 19.01
CA ASP A 5 -8.72 -2.04 18.98
C ASP A 5 -8.17 -2.02 17.57
N ILE A 6 -7.17 -1.19 17.35
CA ILE A 6 -6.46 -1.15 16.09
C ILE A 6 -5.05 -1.66 16.34
N ASP A 7 -4.75 -2.85 15.83
CA ASP A 7 -3.47 -3.51 15.99
C ASP A 7 -2.62 -3.46 14.72
N LEU A 8 -3.28 -3.38 13.56
CA LEU A 8 -2.59 -3.33 12.26
C LEU A 8 -3.26 -2.32 11.33
N VAL A 9 -2.46 -1.40 10.83
CA VAL A 9 -2.86 -0.43 9.80
C VAL A 9 -2.19 -0.83 8.49
N LEU A 10 -2.97 -1.11 7.47
CA LEU A 10 -2.48 -1.46 6.13
C LEU A 10 -2.46 -0.23 5.26
N VAL A 11 -1.36 0.01 4.56
CA VAL A 11 -1.24 1.09 3.59
C VAL A 11 -0.66 0.56 2.28
N PRO A 12 -1.47 0.51 1.20
CA PRO A 12 -0.94 0.16 -0.12
C PRO A 12 -0.15 1.35 -0.68
N VAL A 13 1.00 1.07 -1.28
CA VAL A 13 1.93 2.08 -1.76
C VAL A 13 2.48 1.69 -3.13
N ASP A 14 2.93 2.66 -3.91
CA ASP A 14 3.55 2.43 -5.22
C ASP A 14 4.85 3.25 -5.41
N GLY A 15 5.34 3.88 -4.34
CA GLY A 15 6.53 4.72 -4.41
C GLY A 15 6.25 6.17 -4.83
N SER A 16 5.01 6.53 -5.10
CA SER A 16 4.62 7.90 -5.49
C SER A 16 4.62 8.86 -4.29
N GLU A 17 4.52 10.16 -4.57
CA GLU A 17 4.34 11.19 -3.55
C GLU A 17 3.07 10.95 -2.72
N ALA A 18 1.99 10.55 -3.38
CA ALA A 18 0.74 10.23 -2.70
C ALA A 18 0.92 9.06 -1.71
N SER A 19 1.77 8.09 -2.06
CA SER A 19 2.12 6.98 -1.17
C SER A 19 2.84 7.46 0.08
N HIS A 20 3.79 8.39 -0.06
CA HIS A 20 4.51 8.95 1.09
C HIS A 20 3.55 9.65 2.04
N GLU A 21 2.60 10.41 1.52
CA GLU A 21 1.59 11.08 2.31
C GLU A 21 0.69 10.07 3.04
N ALA A 22 0.26 9.02 2.34
CA ALA A 22 -0.56 7.97 2.94
C ALA A 22 0.18 7.26 4.07
N VAL A 23 1.47 7.00 3.89
CA VAL A 23 2.32 6.39 4.92
C VAL A 23 2.40 7.28 6.16
N ASP A 24 2.54 8.59 6.00
CA ASP A 24 2.59 9.51 7.13
C ASP A 24 1.29 9.45 7.95
N TYR A 25 0.14 9.43 7.29
CA TYR A 25 -1.15 9.25 7.97
C TYR A 25 -1.24 7.89 8.66
N ALA A 26 -0.79 6.83 8.00
CA ALA A 26 -0.82 5.48 8.58
C ALA A 26 0.04 5.39 9.84
N ILE A 27 1.22 5.99 9.81
CA ILE A 27 2.13 6.01 10.96
C ILE A 27 1.50 6.80 12.12
N GLU A 28 0.88 7.94 11.86
CA GLU A 28 0.22 8.72 12.92
C GLU A 28 -0.95 7.95 13.55
N ILE A 29 -1.75 7.26 12.74
CA ILE A 29 -2.83 6.43 13.25
C ILE A 29 -2.26 5.29 14.11
N ALA A 30 -1.26 4.59 13.59
CA ALA A 30 -0.63 3.48 14.31
C ALA A 30 -0.01 3.94 15.62
N ARG A 31 0.62 5.10 15.62
CA ARG A 31 1.21 5.69 16.83
C ARG A 31 0.16 5.92 17.91
N GLU A 32 -0.98 6.47 17.52
CA GLU A 32 -2.07 6.79 18.45
C GLU A 32 -2.66 5.54 19.11
N TYR A 33 -2.74 4.44 18.36
CA TYR A 33 -3.36 3.20 18.83
C TYR A 33 -2.35 2.14 19.28
N GLY A 34 -1.07 2.40 19.19
CA GLY A 34 -0.05 1.39 19.46
C GLY A 34 -0.05 0.24 18.46
N ALA A 35 -0.40 0.53 17.21
CA ALA A 35 -0.54 -0.45 16.14
C ALA A 35 0.74 -0.61 15.34
N THR A 36 0.77 -1.64 14.49
CA THR A 36 1.81 -1.86 13.50
C THR A 36 1.36 -1.29 12.16
N VAL A 37 2.27 -0.64 11.44
CA VAL A 37 2.03 -0.23 10.04
C VAL A 37 2.56 -1.32 9.12
N HIS A 38 1.72 -1.80 8.22
CA HIS A 38 2.14 -2.70 7.16
C HIS A 38 2.02 -1.99 5.81
N ALA A 39 3.15 -1.80 5.13
CA ALA A 39 3.19 -1.22 3.80
C ALA A 39 3.12 -2.33 2.75
N LEU A 40 2.08 -2.30 1.93
CA LEU A 40 1.92 -3.23 0.82
C LEU A 40 2.35 -2.52 -0.46
N TYR A 41 3.52 -2.88 -0.98
CA TYR A 41 4.02 -2.29 -2.22
C TYR A 41 3.36 -2.98 -3.40
N VAL A 42 2.60 -2.20 -4.18
CA VAL A 42 1.85 -2.72 -5.33
C VAL A 42 2.58 -2.33 -6.61
N LEU A 43 3.02 -3.33 -7.37
CA LEU A 43 3.68 -3.09 -8.65
C LEU A 43 2.63 -2.86 -9.74
N ASP A 44 2.85 -1.80 -10.53
CA ASP A 44 2.01 -1.45 -11.66
C ASP A 44 2.21 -2.47 -12.81
N GLU A 45 1.17 -2.64 -13.59
CA GLU A 45 1.19 -3.47 -14.80
C GLU A 45 2.31 -3.07 -15.76
N SER A 46 2.53 -1.77 -15.95
CA SER A 46 3.59 -1.26 -16.82
C SER A 46 4.97 -1.69 -16.36
N VAL A 47 5.19 -1.72 -15.05
CA VAL A 47 6.46 -2.16 -14.46
C VAL A 47 6.67 -3.65 -14.71
N VAL A 48 5.63 -4.46 -14.51
CA VAL A 48 5.73 -5.91 -14.71
C VAL A 48 5.98 -6.23 -16.19
N ARG A 49 5.30 -5.54 -17.10
CA ARG A 49 5.54 -5.69 -18.54
C ARG A 49 6.98 -5.30 -18.92
N ALA A 50 7.48 -4.21 -18.39
CA ALA A 50 8.84 -3.77 -18.65
C ALA A 50 9.86 -4.78 -18.13
N LEU A 51 9.59 -5.42 -17.01
CA LEU A 51 10.42 -6.51 -16.49
C LEU A 51 10.39 -7.72 -17.43
N GLU A 52 9.23 -8.10 -17.93
CA GLU A 52 9.07 -9.24 -18.84
C GLU A 52 9.78 -9.03 -20.17
N THR A 53 9.76 -7.80 -20.67
CA THR A 53 10.41 -7.46 -21.95
C THR A 53 11.88 -7.09 -21.83
N GLY A 54 12.39 -6.98 -20.61
CA GLY A 54 13.78 -6.59 -20.36
C GLY A 54 14.07 -5.10 -20.52
N GLU A 55 13.04 -4.26 -20.64
CA GLU A 55 13.21 -2.80 -20.74
C GLU A 55 13.74 -2.21 -19.44
N ILE A 56 13.39 -2.80 -18.31
CA ILE A 56 13.93 -2.43 -17.00
C ILE A 56 14.50 -3.66 -16.33
N ASP A 57 15.47 -3.43 -15.46
CA ASP A 57 16.17 -4.49 -14.75
C ASP A 57 15.43 -4.80 -13.45
N GLU A 58 15.31 -6.08 -13.15
CA GLU A 58 14.72 -6.58 -11.91
C GLU A 58 15.44 -5.99 -10.68
N ASP A 59 16.76 -5.84 -10.77
CA ASP A 59 17.56 -5.26 -9.68
C ASP A 59 17.20 -3.80 -9.41
N ASP A 60 16.87 -3.04 -10.46
CA ASP A 60 16.48 -1.63 -10.32
C ASP A 60 15.12 -1.51 -9.61
N VAL A 61 14.17 -2.39 -9.95
CA VAL A 61 12.87 -2.42 -9.30
C VAL A 61 13.01 -2.82 -7.83
N ALA A 62 13.84 -3.82 -7.56
CA ALA A 62 14.12 -4.26 -6.20
C ALA A 62 14.75 -3.14 -5.37
N ALA A 63 15.70 -2.39 -5.97
CA ALA A 63 16.35 -1.27 -5.29
C ALA A 63 15.36 -0.14 -4.97
N ASP A 64 14.48 0.20 -5.90
CA ASP A 64 13.46 1.23 -5.68
C ASP A 64 12.47 0.83 -4.58
N THR A 65 12.04 -0.42 -4.60
CA THR A 65 11.13 -0.97 -3.59
C THR A 65 11.79 -0.95 -2.21
N GLU A 66 13.04 -1.40 -2.14
CA GLU A 66 13.81 -1.43 -0.90
C GLU A 66 14.03 -0.02 -0.35
N SER A 67 14.38 0.93 -1.21
CA SER A 67 14.56 2.33 -0.83
C SER A 67 13.29 2.92 -0.22
N PHE A 68 12.14 2.64 -0.83
CA PHE A 68 10.86 3.11 -0.31
C PHE A 68 10.54 2.48 1.04
N THR A 69 10.68 1.15 1.15
CA THR A 69 10.38 0.44 2.40
C THR A 69 11.33 0.83 3.53
N GLU A 70 12.59 1.11 3.23
CA GLU A 70 13.54 1.64 4.21
C GLU A 70 13.11 3.02 4.71
N SER A 71 12.63 3.88 3.83
CA SER A 71 12.10 5.20 4.19
C SER A 71 10.91 5.08 5.14
N VAL A 72 10.02 4.13 4.89
CA VAL A 72 8.87 3.85 5.77
C VAL A 72 9.37 3.38 7.13
N ALA A 73 10.30 2.44 7.14
CA ALA A 73 10.87 1.90 8.37
C ALA A 73 11.52 2.99 9.23
N GLU A 74 12.32 3.86 8.62
CA GLU A 74 12.97 4.97 9.32
C GLU A 74 11.96 5.91 9.97
N ARG A 75 10.90 6.27 9.24
CA ARG A 75 9.86 7.15 9.78
C ARG A 75 9.08 6.51 10.92
N ALA A 76 8.74 5.23 10.77
CA ALA A 76 8.04 4.49 11.82
C ALA A 76 8.90 4.35 13.08
N GLU A 77 10.16 3.97 12.92
CA GLU A 77 11.10 3.80 14.02
C GLU A 77 11.34 5.11 14.76
N ALA A 78 11.39 6.24 14.04
CA ALA A 78 11.60 7.55 14.63
C ALA A 78 10.52 7.93 15.66
N VAL A 79 9.32 7.38 15.55
CA VAL A 79 8.21 7.63 16.47
C VAL A 79 7.79 6.39 17.24
N GLY A 80 8.60 5.33 17.19
CA GLY A 80 8.37 4.11 18.00
C GLY A 80 7.23 3.23 17.50
N VAL A 81 6.91 3.29 16.20
CA VAL A 81 5.87 2.47 15.59
C VAL A 81 6.48 1.22 14.96
N ALA A 82 5.92 0.06 15.29
CA ALA A 82 6.32 -1.20 14.65
C ALA A 82 5.88 -1.20 13.17
N HIS A 83 6.68 -1.81 12.32
CA HIS A 83 6.41 -1.83 10.88
C HIS A 83 6.73 -3.19 10.25
N SER A 84 6.07 -3.46 9.14
CA SER A 84 6.34 -4.61 8.27
C SER A 84 6.00 -4.22 6.84
N ASN A 85 6.37 -5.04 5.88
CA ASN A 85 6.08 -4.77 4.48
C ASN A 85 5.94 -6.06 3.67
N SER A 86 5.29 -5.95 2.53
CA SER A 86 5.18 -7.02 1.54
C SER A 86 5.04 -6.39 0.15
N ILE A 87 5.20 -7.21 -0.87
CA ILE A 87 5.10 -6.80 -2.27
C ILE A 87 4.01 -7.63 -2.94
N ALA A 88 3.18 -6.99 -3.73
CA ALA A 88 2.14 -7.67 -4.50
C ALA A 88 2.03 -7.06 -5.89
N TYR A 89 1.51 -7.84 -6.82
CA TYR A 89 1.18 -7.36 -8.15
C TYR A 89 -0.27 -6.87 -8.13
N GLY A 90 -0.50 -5.67 -8.63
CA GLY A 90 -1.85 -5.08 -8.71
C GLY A 90 -2.74 -5.71 -9.78
N PHE A 91 -2.23 -6.73 -10.47
CA PHE A 91 -2.96 -7.48 -11.48
C PHE A 91 -2.27 -8.83 -11.71
N SER A 92 -2.92 -9.71 -12.47
CA SER A 92 -2.30 -10.97 -12.87
C SER A 92 -2.16 -11.01 -14.39
N THR A 93 -1.01 -11.42 -14.89
CA THR A 93 -0.77 -11.62 -16.32
C THR A 93 -1.53 -12.83 -16.85
N GLN A 94 -1.92 -13.74 -15.97
CA GLN A 94 -2.62 -14.99 -16.33
C GLN A 94 -4.12 -14.90 -16.12
N VAL A 95 -4.57 -14.05 -15.20
CA VAL A 95 -5.98 -13.87 -14.86
C VAL A 95 -6.37 -12.43 -15.08
N LYS A 96 -7.09 -12.18 -16.16
CA LYS A 96 -7.47 -10.82 -16.59
C LYS A 96 -8.46 -10.10 -15.64
N THR A 97 -8.96 -10.80 -14.66
CA THR A 97 -10.02 -10.30 -13.79
C THR A 97 -9.53 -9.84 -12.42
N VAL A 98 -8.23 -9.87 -12.15
CA VAL A 98 -7.71 -9.42 -10.86
C VAL A 98 -7.69 -7.90 -10.82
N HIS A 99 -8.48 -7.34 -9.92
CA HIS A 99 -8.52 -5.91 -9.68
C HIS A 99 -7.46 -5.53 -8.64
N PRO A 100 -6.71 -4.42 -8.81
CA PRO A 100 -5.70 -4.02 -7.80
C PRO A 100 -6.28 -3.85 -6.39
N GLY A 101 -7.53 -3.40 -6.29
CA GLY A 101 -8.21 -3.30 -4.99
C GLY A 101 -8.46 -4.64 -4.34
N SER A 102 -8.70 -5.67 -5.14
CA SER A 102 -8.87 -7.04 -4.64
C SER A 102 -7.61 -7.55 -3.95
N VAL A 103 -6.44 -7.24 -4.51
CA VAL A 103 -5.15 -7.59 -3.91
C VAL A 103 -4.98 -6.92 -2.55
N VAL A 104 -5.36 -5.65 -2.44
CA VAL A 104 -5.31 -4.91 -1.18
C VAL A 104 -6.24 -5.53 -0.13
N LEU A 105 -7.48 -5.84 -0.53
CA LEU A 105 -8.45 -6.45 0.39
C LEU A 105 -8.07 -7.85 0.81
N ASP A 106 -7.53 -8.66 -0.09
CA ASP A 106 -7.03 -9.99 0.24
C ASP A 106 -5.90 -9.93 1.26
N THR A 107 -4.98 -8.98 1.08
CA THR A 107 -3.90 -8.76 2.04
C THR A 107 -4.44 -8.30 3.38
N ALA A 108 -5.43 -7.40 3.37
CA ALA A 108 -6.07 -6.92 4.59
C ALA A 108 -6.72 -8.08 5.37
N GLU A 109 -7.36 -9.01 4.68
CA GLU A 109 -7.95 -10.19 5.31
C GLU A 109 -6.88 -11.14 5.86
N GLU A 110 -5.85 -11.44 5.07
CA GLU A 110 -4.76 -12.33 5.48
C GLU A 110 -4.05 -11.85 6.73
N LEU A 111 -3.81 -10.53 6.80
CA LEU A 111 -3.10 -9.92 7.92
C LEU A 111 -4.02 -9.51 9.05
N GLU A 112 -5.32 -9.65 8.89
CA GLU A 112 -6.32 -9.20 9.85
C GLU A 112 -6.15 -7.70 10.16
N ALA A 113 -6.00 -6.90 9.11
CA ALA A 113 -5.85 -5.46 9.24
C ALA A 113 -7.14 -4.83 9.81
N ASP A 114 -6.95 -3.90 10.73
CA ASP A 114 -8.06 -3.23 11.42
C ASP A 114 -8.42 -1.89 10.81
N PHE A 115 -7.52 -1.36 10.00
CA PHE A 115 -7.66 -0.04 9.38
C PHE A 115 -6.86 -0.02 8.08
N VAL A 116 -7.39 0.62 7.05
CA VAL A 116 -6.69 0.76 5.75
C VAL A 116 -6.58 2.23 5.41
N VAL A 117 -5.37 2.67 5.06
CA VAL A 117 -5.12 4.03 4.57
C VAL A 117 -4.75 3.93 3.11
N VAL A 118 -5.53 4.56 2.23
CA VAL A 118 -5.30 4.50 0.79
C VAL A 118 -4.98 5.89 0.23
N PRO A 119 -3.95 6.00 -0.63
CA PRO A 119 -3.67 7.27 -1.29
C PRO A 119 -4.73 7.55 -2.36
N ARG A 120 -5.12 8.81 -2.44
CA ARG A 120 -6.02 9.27 -3.50
C ARG A 120 -5.29 9.35 -4.82
N GLU A 121 -6.06 9.30 -5.89
CA GLU A 121 -5.54 9.54 -7.21
C GLU A 121 -5.01 10.98 -7.32
N PRO A 122 -3.78 11.16 -7.81
CA PRO A 122 -3.35 12.49 -8.17
C PRO A 122 -4.23 13.03 -9.30
N VAL A 123 -4.63 14.29 -9.18
CA VAL A 123 -5.53 14.95 -10.13
C VAL A 123 -4.95 15.01 -11.54
N THR A 124 -3.66 14.79 -11.67
CA THR A 124 -2.96 14.92 -12.94
C THR A 124 -2.17 13.66 -13.28
N GLY A 125 -2.65 12.94 -14.28
CA GLY A 125 -1.83 12.00 -15.00
C GLY A 125 -1.66 10.62 -14.36
N ASN A 126 -0.84 9.83 -15.00
CA ASN A 126 -0.75 8.39 -14.86
C ASN A 126 -0.01 7.80 -13.66
N PRO A 127 0.91 8.53 -12.98
CA PRO A 127 1.55 7.94 -11.80
C PRO A 127 0.51 7.68 -10.71
N GLY A 128 0.47 6.45 -10.23
CA GLY A 128 -0.49 6.06 -9.21
C GLY A 128 -1.84 5.61 -9.73
N GLU A 129 -2.00 5.39 -11.02
CA GLU A 129 -3.26 4.93 -11.59
C GLU A 129 -3.73 3.61 -10.96
N VAL A 130 -2.81 2.69 -10.72
CA VAL A 130 -3.14 1.42 -10.09
C VAL A 130 -3.67 1.62 -8.67
N LEU A 131 -3.06 2.53 -7.91
CA LEU A 131 -3.52 2.84 -6.55
C LEU A 131 -4.85 3.59 -6.55
N ALA A 132 -5.09 4.45 -7.54
CA ALA A 132 -6.36 5.14 -7.68
C ALA A 132 -7.52 4.15 -7.84
N LYS A 133 -7.34 3.18 -8.71
CA LYS A 133 -8.33 2.12 -8.91
C LYS A 133 -8.47 1.25 -7.67
N ALA A 134 -7.37 0.95 -7.01
CA ALA A 134 -7.38 0.19 -5.77
C ALA A 134 -8.13 0.95 -4.67
N ALA A 135 -7.89 2.25 -4.53
CA ALA A 135 -8.55 3.08 -3.52
C ALA A 135 -10.07 3.09 -3.69
N GLU A 136 -10.54 3.28 -4.91
CA GLU A 136 -11.97 3.27 -5.21
C GLU A 136 -12.61 1.93 -4.84
N TYR A 137 -11.99 0.85 -5.23
CA TYR A 137 -12.48 -0.51 -4.94
C TYR A 137 -12.48 -0.78 -3.43
N VAL A 138 -11.40 -0.41 -2.74
CA VAL A 138 -11.28 -0.59 -1.30
C VAL A 138 -12.36 0.20 -0.55
N LEU A 139 -12.62 1.45 -0.95
CA LEU A 139 -13.66 2.27 -0.33
C LEU A 139 -15.05 1.64 -0.47
N LEU A 140 -15.31 0.96 -1.58
CA LEU A 140 -16.60 0.32 -1.84
C LEU A 140 -16.77 -1.02 -1.12
N TYR A 141 -15.72 -1.80 -1.00
CA TYR A 141 -15.84 -3.20 -0.62
C TYR A 141 -15.11 -3.61 0.66
N ALA A 142 -14.31 -2.72 1.26
CA ALA A 142 -13.61 -3.06 2.50
C ALA A 142 -14.57 -3.25 3.66
N SER A 143 -14.28 -4.23 4.52
CA SER A 143 -14.99 -4.41 5.78
C SER A 143 -14.39 -3.60 6.92
N GLN A 144 -13.14 -3.13 6.75
CA GLN A 144 -12.44 -2.31 7.72
C GLN A 144 -12.73 -0.82 7.48
N PRO A 145 -12.54 0.03 8.50
CA PRO A 145 -12.47 1.48 8.30
C PRO A 145 -11.38 1.83 7.29
N VAL A 146 -11.67 2.77 6.39
CA VAL A 146 -10.75 3.19 5.34
C VAL A 146 -10.62 4.71 5.37
N LEU A 147 -9.39 5.20 5.39
CA LEU A 147 -9.08 6.62 5.25
C LEU A 147 -8.44 6.84 3.87
N SER A 148 -9.08 7.66 3.06
CA SER A 148 -8.55 8.06 1.75
C SER A 148 -7.87 9.43 1.88
N VAL A 149 -6.60 9.49 1.55
CA VAL A 149 -5.80 10.71 1.69
C VAL A 149 -5.23 11.23 0.38
#